data_cc8771a9a23eb147c11694e413af6017
#
_entry.id   cc8771a9a23eb147c11694e413af6017
#
_cell.length_a   1.000
_cell.length_b   1.000
_cell.length_c   1.000
_cell.angle_alpha   90.00
_cell.angle_beta   90.00
_cell.angle_gamma   90.00
#
_symmetry.space_group_name_H-M   'P 1'
#
loop_
_entity.id
_entity.type
_entity.pdbx_description
1 polymer ?
#
loop_
_entity_poly.entity_id
_entity_poly.type
_entity_poly.pdbx_seq_one_letter_code
_entity_poly.pdbx_strand_id
1 'polypeptide(L)'
;MNRQLFYDTWRTVLDSIRAHKLRAGLTLTGVIIGTAVVGLVGAVLTGLSQRVAEVSEKSSPNVIYFTKQDKIGPSLQEPTAEERQRKDLTFEDILAVAALESVQAVSPQKIRGDYGPTANVPKLTANSRTAINPLILGVWENCPEVVNIPIASGRFFTEQERKSRTSVAVIGAGIARQIFEDDDPLGKEFKIDGKLFRVIGVLSKASGEGVIGSDAIDERSVYIPFETAQKNYPEIKENVIIVRAPKGRVDEVSEEVSNLLRTRRGVPNDKPNNFGVNRPEQIFTLVNDIINGLGTIIVPIALASLLVGGVGVMNIMLVSVKERAAEIGIRRALGATQKTILIQFLLEAMTLTGTGGIIGIGTGLLLAFLVRIIVSFPAAVPVWAVVSGFGASVLIGLFAGMYPAFRASRLDPIEAMRGN
;
A
#
# COMPACT_ATOMS: atom_id res chain seq x y z
N MET A 1 -31.52 31.68 4.99
CA MET A 1 -30.36 32.30 4.32
C MET A 1 -30.76 32.53 2.86
N ASN A 2 -30.96 33.79 2.43
CA ASN A 2 -31.55 34.11 1.14
C ASN A 2 -30.67 33.63 -0.03
N ARG A 3 -31.26 32.94 -1.02
CA ARG A 3 -30.62 32.54 -2.28
C ARG A 3 -29.88 33.69 -2.98
N GLN A 4 -30.40 34.92 -2.84
CA GLN A 4 -29.78 36.14 -3.37
C GLN A 4 -28.41 36.44 -2.75
N LEU A 5 -28.28 36.33 -1.42
CA LEU A 5 -27.00 36.55 -0.73
C LEU A 5 -25.88 35.59 -1.23
N PHE A 6 -26.22 34.34 -1.51
CA PHE A 6 -25.27 33.39 -2.05
C PHE A 6 -24.84 33.72 -3.48
N TYR A 7 -25.79 34.13 -4.31
CA TYR A 7 -25.50 34.49 -5.71
C TYR A 7 -24.66 35.77 -5.82
N ASP A 8 -24.96 36.75 -4.98
CA ASP A 8 -24.19 38.00 -4.91
C ASP A 8 -22.77 37.78 -4.39
N THR A 9 -22.59 36.91 -3.38
CA THR A 9 -21.26 36.55 -2.86
C THR A 9 -20.43 35.84 -3.94
N TRP A 10 -21.04 34.94 -4.71
CA TRP A 10 -20.36 34.22 -5.78
C TRP A 10 -19.89 35.15 -6.91
N ARG A 11 -20.74 36.10 -7.35
CA ARG A 11 -20.37 37.14 -8.32
C ARG A 11 -19.22 37.98 -7.82
N THR A 12 -19.27 38.42 -6.59
CA THR A 12 -18.25 39.27 -5.97
C THR A 12 -16.90 38.56 -5.89
N VAL A 13 -16.89 37.26 -5.58
CA VAL A 13 -15.67 36.43 -5.58
C VAL A 13 -15.06 36.31 -6.97
N LEU A 14 -15.89 36.07 -8.00
CA LEU A 14 -15.42 35.99 -9.38
C LEU A 14 -14.87 37.34 -9.88
N ASP A 15 -15.47 38.44 -9.52
CA ASP A 15 -15.00 39.78 -9.90
C ASP A 15 -13.69 40.13 -9.19
N SER A 16 -13.55 39.77 -7.93
CA SER A 16 -12.30 39.94 -7.16
C SER A 16 -11.14 39.10 -7.75
N ILE A 17 -11.40 37.86 -8.16
CA ILE A 17 -10.42 36.99 -8.85
C ILE A 17 -10.04 37.61 -10.21
N ARG A 18 -10.96 38.16 -10.95
CA ARG A 18 -10.71 38.78 -12.27
C ARG A 18 -9.93 40.08 -12.17
N ALA A 19 -10.14 40.88 -11.14
CA ALA A 19 -9.44 42.14 -10.92
C ALA A 19 -7.93 41.92 -10.61
N HIS A 20 -7.60 40.86 -9.86
CA HIS A 20 -6.21 40.60 -9.42
C HIS A 20 -5.76 39.16 -9.72
N LYS A 21 -5.83 38.72 -10.98
CA LYS A 21 -5.60 37.34 -11.44
C LYS A 21 -4.32 36.69 -10.92
N LEU A 22 -3.18 37.41 -10.96
CA LEU A 22 -1.89 36.87 -10.52
C LEU A 22 -1.87 36.64 -9.01
N ARG A 23 -2.41 37.57 -8.21
CA ARG A 23 -2.42 37.45 -6.76
C ARG A 23 -3.40 36.39 -6.29
N ALA A 24 -4.60 36.38 -6.86
CA ALA A 24 -5.61 35.36 -6.60
C ALA A 24 -5.12 33.97 -7.02
N GLY A 25 -4.47 33.86 -8.18
CA GLY A 25 -3.86 32.61 -8.64
C GLY A 25 -2.82 32.07 -7.66
N LEU A 26 -1.84 32.89 -7.27
CA LEU A 26 -0.78 32.50 -6.33
C LEU A 26 -1.33 32.04 -4.97
N THR A 27 -2.35 32.72 -4.44
CA THR A 27 -2.91 32.36 -3.14
C THR A 27 -3.78 31.12 -3.19
N LEU A 28 -4.62 30.99 -4.24
CA LEU A 28 -5.41 29.79 -4.46
C LEU A 28 -4.52 28.57 -4.70
N THR A 29 -3.34 28.73 -5.33
CA THR A 29 -2.39 27.64 -5.54
C THR A 29 -1.99 26.96 -4.22
N GLY A 30 -1.77 27.72 -3.15
CA GLY A 30 -1.45 27.14 -1.82
C GLY A 30 -2.60 26.26 -1.28
N VAL A 31 -3.85 26.73 -1.41
CA VAL A 31 -5.03 25.96 -0.99
C VAL A 31 -5.23 24.73 -1.90
N ILE A 32 -5.08 24.92 -3.21
CA ILE A 32 -5.23 23.85 -4.22
C ILE A 32 -4.18 22.76 -3.97
N ILE A 33 -2.93 23.11 -3.80
CA ILE A 33 -1.85 22.15 -3.53
C ILE A 33 -2.11 21.40 -2.21
N GLY A 34 -2.44 22.12 -1.14
CA GLY A 34 -2.69 21.50 0.16
C GLY A 34 -3.85 20.49 0.11
N THR A 35 -4.97 20.86 -0.52
CA THR A 35 -6.13 19.95 -0.65
C THR A 35 -5.89 18.83 -1.67
N ALA A 36 -5.13 19.09 -2.74
CA ALA A 36 -4.74 18.06 -3.70
C ALA A 36 -3.86 16.99 -3.06
N VAL A 37 -2.90 17.38 -2.22
CA VAL A 37 -2.05 16.45 -1.46
C VAL A 37 -2.90 15.59 -0.52
N VAL A 38 -3.84 16.18 0.22
CA VAL A 38 -4.76 15.41 1.08
C VAL A 38 -5.57 14.40 0.26
N GLY A 39 -6.10 14.81 -0.88
CA GLY A 39 -6.88 13.95 -1.77
C GLY A 39 -6.05 12.80 -2.35
N LEU A 40 -4.87 13.11 -2.90
CA LEU A 40 -3.97 12.13 -3.51
C LEU A 40 -3.47 11.11 -2.48
N VAL A 41 -2.94 11.60 -1.36
CA VAL A 41 -2.37 10.73 -0.32
C VAL A 41 -3.46 9.91 0.34
N GLY A 42 -4.61 10.51 0.65
CA GLY A 42 -5.76 9.78 1.17
C GLY A 42 -6.20 8.65 0.25
N ALA A 43 -6.21 8.88 -1.07
CA ALA A 43 -6.56 7.87 -2.06
C ALA A 43 -5.52 6.73 -2.14
N VAL A 44 -4.22 7.06 -2.10
CA VAL A 44 -3.13 6.09 -2.14
C VAL A 44 -3.08 5.24 -0.86
N LEU A 45 -3.14 5.87 0.32
CA LEU A 45 -3.10 5.15 1.60
C LEU A 45 -4.33 4.26 1.79
N THR A 46 -5.52 4.73 1.41
CA THR A 46 -6.75 3.92 1.50
C THR A 46 -6.71 2.75 0.51
N GLY A 47 -6.26 2.99 -0.72
CA GLY A 47 -6.09 1.92 -1.71
C GLY A 47 -5.11 0.85 -1.24
N LEU A 48 -3.99 1.26 -0.64
CA LEU A 48 -3.00 0.34 -0.08
C LEU A 48 -3.58 -0.45 1.11
N SER A 49 -4.27 0.21 2.04
CA SER A 49 -4.92 -0.46 3.18
C SER A 49 -5.97 -1.48 2.73
N GLN A 50 -6.80 -1.15 1.74
CA GLN A 50 -7.77 -2.09 1.18
C GLN A 50 -7.08 -3.29 0.55
N ARG A 51 -5.98 -3.05 -0.16
CA ARG A 51 -5.22 -4.11 -0.79
C ARG A 51 -4.58 -5.05 0.22
N VAL A 52 -4.02 -4.49 1.30
CA VAL A 52 -3.49 -5.26 2.43
C VAL A 52 -4.59 -6.13 3.05
N ALA A 53 -5.78 -5.58 3.26
CA ALA A 53 -6.92 -6.33 3.79
C ALA A 53 -7.35 -7.48 2.86
N GLU A 54 -7.47 -7.24 1.55
CA GLU A 54 -7.81 -8.27 0.56
C GLU A 54 -6.80 -9.43 0.54
N VAL A 55 -5.50 -9.10 0.60
CA VAL A 55 -4.44 -10.11 0.63
C VAL A 55 -4.45 -10.85 1.97
N SER A 56 -4.71 -10.15 3.07
CA SER A 56 -4.85 -10.77 4.39
C SER A 56 -5.98 -11.80 4.44
N GLU A 57 -7.13 -11.49 3.84
CA GLU A 57 -8.26 -12.42 3.76
C GLU A 57 -7.96 -13.66 2.90
N LYS A 58 -7.22 -13.48 1.81
CA LYS A 58 -6.82 -14.57 0.90
C LYS A 58 -5.65 -15.39 1.43
N SER A 59 -4.76 -14.78 2.18
CA SER A 59 -3.64 -15.47 2.83
C SER A 59 -4.16 -16.34 3.97
N SER A 60 -3.61 -17.55 4.10
CA SER A 60 -3.97 -18.43 5.22
C SER A 60 -3.49 -17.85 6.54
N PRO A 61 -4.34 -17.28 7.39
CA PRO A 61 -3.93 -16.58 8.61
C PRO A 61 -3.29 -17.52 9.66
N ASN A 62 -3.46 -18.84 9.47
CA ASN A 62 -2.99 -19.85 10.41
C ASN A 62 -1.66 -20.47 9.97
N VAL A 63 -0.90 -19.82 9.09
CA VAL A 63 0.39 -20.34 8.60
C VAL A 63 1.53 -19.61 9.27
N ILE A 64 2.54 -20.39 9.70
CA ILE A 64 3.76 -19.91 10.33
C ILE A 64 4.94 -20.41 9.50
N TYR A 65 5.87 -19.53 9.19
CA TYR A 65 7.10 -19.87 8.47
C TYR A 65 8.29 -19.82 9.43
N PHE A 66 8.98 -20.91 9.56
CA PHE A 66 10.26 -20.99 10.28
C PHE A 66 11.39 -20.98 9.28
N THR A 67 12.30 -20.03 9.41
CA THR A 67 13.37 -19.74 8.44
C THR A 67 14.69 -19.54 9.15
N LYS A 68 15.77 -19.54 8.40
CA LYS A 68 17.09 -19.17 8.93
C LYS A 68 17.16 -17.70 9.31
N GLN A 69 16.55 -16.85 8.48
CA GLN A 69 16.54 -15.39 8.63
C GLN A 69 15.28 -14.93 9.33
N ASP A 70 15.32 -13.75 9.97
CA ASP A 70 14.15 -13.21 10.69
C ASP A 70 13.07 -12.65 9.78
N LYS A 71 13.34 -12.54 8.47
CA LYS A 71 12.39 -12.00 7.48
C LYS A 71 12.21 -12.93 6.29
N ILE A 72 10.97 -13.10 5.84
CA ILE A 72 10.62 -13.78 4.58
C ILE A 72 10.24 -12.72 3.54
N GLY A 73 10.67 -12.93 2.30
CA GLY A 73 10.28 -12.13 1.16
C GLY A 73 11.31 -11.08 0.76
N PRO A 74 10.99 -10.22 -0.21
CA PRO A 74 11.89 -9.18 -0.68
C PRO A 74 12.10 -8.14 0.43
N SER A 75 13.11 -8.35 1.26
CA SER A 75 13.50 -7.33 2.23
C SER A 75 14.46 -6.35 1.56
N LEU A 76 14.23 -5.05 1.77
CA LEU A 76 15.16 -3.99 1.37
C LEU A 76 16.47 -4.02 2.19
N GLN A 77 16.54 -4.87 3.21
CA GLN A 77 17.71 -5.03 4.07
C GLN A 77 18.35 -6.38 3.82
N GLU A 78 19.64 -6.39 3.55
CA GLU A 78 20.41 -7.63 3.51
C GLU A 78 20.42 -8.31 4.89
N PRO A 79 20.48 -9.66 4.91
CA PRO A 79 20.62 -10.40 6.17
C PRO A 79 21.84 -9.92 6.94
N THR A 80 21.68 -9.77 8.25
CA THR A 80 22.77 -9.40 9.14
C THR A 80 23.90 -10.44 9.13
N ALA A 81 25.11 -10.06 9.55
CA ALA A 81 26.23 -11.00 9.65
C ALA A 81 25.90 -12.19 10.58
N GLU A 82 25.13 -11.94 11.63
CA GLU A 82 24.67 -12.96 12.57
C GLU A 82 23.69 -13.93 11.91
N GLU A 83 22.70 -13.43 11.18
CA GLU A 83 21.72 -14.26 10.46
C GLU A 83 22.38 -15.15 9.40
N ARG A 84 23.40 -14.63 8.69
CA ARG A 84 24.15 -15.42 7.71
C ARG A 84 24.89 -16.60 8.36
N GLN A 85 25.37 -16.44 9.59
CA GLN A 85 26.10 -17.48 10.34
C GLN A 85 25.19 -18.49 11.05
N ARG A 86 23.89 -18.25 11.14
CA ARG A 86 22.93 -19.20 11.74
C ARG A 86 22.99 -20.54 10.99
N LYS A 87 22.85 -21.64 11.73
CA LYS A 87 22.73 -22.98 11.13
C LYS A 87 21.44 -23.08 10.32
N ASP A 88 21.51 -23.76 9.18
CA ASP A 88 20.33 -24.05 8.36
C ASP A 88 19.35 -24.95 9.12
N LEU A 89 18.06 -24.84 8.80
CA LEU A 89 17.02 -25.76 9.27
C LEU A 89 17.17 -27.09 8.52
N THR A 90 17.31 -28.19 9.26
CA THR A 90 17.58 -29.52 8.70
C THR A 90 16.30 -30.26 8.37
N PHE A 91 16.43 -31.36 7.61
CA PHE A 91 15.30 -32.24 7.31
C PHE A 91 14.78 -32.94 8.57
N GLU A 92 15.66 -33.27 9.52
CA GLU A 92 15.29 -33.84 10.82
C GLU A 92 14.48 -32.84 11.68
N ASP A 93 14.74 -31.53 11.53
CA ASP A 93 13.94 -30.51 12.21
C ASP A 93 12.52 -30.49 11.64
N ILE A 94 12.36 -30.60 10.31
CA ILE A 94 11.07 -30.69 9.64
C ILE A 94 10.28 -31.91 10.15
N LEU A 95 10.92 -33.08 10.21
CA LEU A 95 10.27 -34.30 10.70
C LEU A 95 9.86 -34.20 12.17
N ALA A 96 10.71 -33.56 13.01
CA ALA A 96 10.38 -33.34 14.40
C ALA A 96 9.18 -32.41 14.59
N VAL A 97 9.09 -31.34 13.80
CA VAL A 97 7.93 -30.43 13.80
C VAL A 97 6.68 -31.14 13.28
N ALA A 98 6.79 -31.95 12.24
CA ALA A 98 5.67 -32.72 11.68
C ALA A 98 5.13 -33.80 12.65
N ALA A 99 5.90 -34.21 13.66
CA ALA A 99 5.49 -35.17 14.68
C ALA A 99 4.72 -34.53 15.85
N LEU A 100 4.59 -33.21 15.91
CA LEU A 100 3.83 -32.53 16.95
C LEU A 100 2.33 -32.69 16.72
N GLU A 101 1.59 -33.09 17.74
CA GLU A 101 0.13 -33.29 17.68
C GLU A 101 -0.64 -31.96 17.57
N SER A 102 -0.04 -30.85 18.02
CA SER A 102 -0.64 -29.51 17.96
C SER A 102 -0.63 -28.92 16.56
N VAL A 103 0.20 -29.45 15.66
CA VAL A 103 0.36 -28.97 14.28
C VAL A 103 -0.66 -29.64 13.37
N GLN A 104 -1.42 -28.85 12.63
CA GLN A 104 -2.42 -29.38 11.70
C GLN A 104 -1.78 -29.97 10.45
N ALA A 105 -0.76 -29.30 9.89
CA ALA A 105 -0.02 -29.79 8.73
C ALA A 105 1.34 -29.06 8.63
N VAL A 106 2.31 -29.74 8.04
CA VAL A 106 3.64 -29.20 7.77
C VAL A 106 4.00 -29.45 6.31
N SER A 107 4.61 -28.46 5.67
CA SER A 107 5.27 -28.63 4.38
C SER A 107 6.64 -27.96 4.41
N PRO A 108 7.70 -28.69 4.10
CA PRO A 108 9.00 -28.06 3.89
C PRO A 108 8.99 -27.26 2.59
N GLN A 109 9.86 -26.26 2.52
CA GLN A 109 10.09 -25.55 1.28
C GLN A 109 11.59 -25.36 1.08
N LYS A 110 12.06 -25.70 -0.11
CA LYS A 110 13.42 -25.43 -0.58
C LYS A 110 13.33 -24.44 -1.74
N ILE A 111 14.02 -23.32 -1.65
CA ILE A 111 13.89 -22.22 -2.61
C ILE A 111 15.13 -22.18 -3.49
N ARG A 112 14.94 -22.22 -4.82
CA ARG A 112 15.96 -21.98 -5.83
C ARG A 112 15.57 -20.77 -6.66
N GLY A 113 16.34 -19.74 -6.60
CA GLY A 113 16.04 -18.40 -7.11
C GLY A 113 16.08 -17.41 -5.97
N ASP A 114 15.99 -16.14 -6.29
CA ASP A 114 16.00 -15.08 -5.27
C ASP A 114 14.95 -14.04 -5.58
N TYR A 115 14.64 -13.25 -4.57
CA TYR A 115 13.77 -12.08 -4.68
C TYR A 115 14.54 -10.83 -5.14
N GLY A 116 15.90 -10.89 -5.22
CA GLY A 116 16.78 -9.77 -5.53
C GLY A 116 17.39 -9.78 -6.93
N PRO A 117 18.00 -8.68 -7.38
CA PRO A 117 18.57 -8.54 -8.72
C PRO A 117 19.91 -9.26 -8.94
N THR A 118 20.57 -9.74 -7.89
CA THR A 118 21.94 -10.31 -7.93
C THR A 118 22.00 -11.82 -7.82
N ALA A 119 20.86 -12.49 -7.81
CA ALA A 119 20.74 -13.90 -7.54
C ALA A 119 21.15 -14.79 -8.70
N ASN A 120 21.58 -15.99 -8.36
CA ASN A 120 21.78 -17.10 -9.27
C ASN A 120 20.41 -17.59 -9.78
N VAL A 121 19.84 -16.85 -10.75
CA VAL A 121 18.50 -17.08 -11.29
C VAL A 121 18.47 -18.40 -12.04
N PRO A 122 17.56 -19.33 -11.71
CA PRO A 122 17.43 -20.58 -12.45
C PRO A 122 17.03 -20.32 -13.91
N LYS A 123 17.59 -21.09 -14.83
CA LYS A 123 17.25 -21.00 -16.26
C LYS A 123 16.14 -21.97 -16.59
N LEU A 124 14.97 -21.43 -16.90
CA LEU A 124 13.80 -22.22 -17.29
C LEU A 124 13.52 -22.00 -18.78
N THR A 125 13.54 -23.10 -19.57
CA THR A 125 13.42 -23.03 -21.04
C THR A 125 12.44 -24.06 -21.57
N ALA A 126 11.64 -23.66 -22.55
CA ALA A 126 10.83 -24.53 -23.40
C ALA A 126 10.70 -23.92 -24.80
N ASN A 127 10.71 -24.76 -25.84
CA ASN A 127 10.52 -24.32 -27.24
C ASN A 127 11.37 -23.10 -27.65
N SER A 128 12.65 -23.09 -27.26
CA SER A 128 13.60 -21.98 -27.51
C SER A 128 13.27 -20.68 -26.74
N ARG A 129 12.31 -20.67 -25.84
CA ARG A 129 11.96 -19.53 -24.98
C ARG A 129 12.51 -19.72 -23.59
N THR A 130 12.77 -18.59 -22.93
CA THR A 130 13.31 -18.58 -21.55
C THR A 130 12.38 -17.75 -20.67
N ALA A 131 11.99 -18.30 -19.53
CA ALA A 131 11.23 -17.56 -18.54
C ALA A 131 12.10 -16.52 -17.83
N ILE A 132 11.50 -15.40 -17.48
CA ILE A 132 12.15 -14.29 -16.80
C ILE A 132 12.02 -14.52 -15.29
N ASN A 133 13.17 -14.63 -14.60
CA ASN A 133 13.28 -14.70 -13.15
C ASN A 133 12.34 -15.72 -12.48
N PRO A 134 12.35 -17.02 -12.90
CA PRO A 134 11.53 -18.04 -12.28
C PRO A 134 11.98 -18.34 -10.85
N LEU A 135 11.03 -18.72 -10.00
CA LEU A 135 11.27 -19.16 -8.63
C LEU A 135 10.92 -20.63 -8.49
N ILE A 136 11.90 -21.48 -8.21
CA ILE A 136 11.68 -22.91 -8.07
C ILE A 136 11.50 -23.25 -6.59
N LEU A 137 10.37 -23.87 -6.27
CA LEU A 137 9.97 -24.23 -4.93
C LEU A 137 9.84 -25.75 -4.81
N GLY A 138 10.77 -26.36 -4.09
CA GLY A 138 10.68 -27.77 -3.72
C GLY A 138 9.83 -27.93 -2.47
N VAL A 139 8.67 -28.61 -2.57
CA VAL A 139 7.68 -28.70 -1.48
C VAL A 139 7.14 -30.13 -1.34
N TRP A 140 6.37 -30.38 -0.29
CA TRP A 140 5.57 -31.59 -0.18
C TRP A 140 4.26 -31.50 -0.92
N GLU A 141 3.62 -32.65 -1.17
CA GLU A 141 2.34 -32.78 -1.89
C GLU A 141 1.17 -32.06 -1.21
N ASN A 142 1.23 -31.91 0.11
CA ASN A 142 0.20 -31.21 0.90
C ASN A 142 0.39 -29.68 0.93
N CYS A 143 1.41 -29.14 0.28
CA CYS A 143 1.68 -27.70 0.26
C CYS A 143 0.49 -26.85 -0.17
N PRO A 144 -0.31 -27.23 -1.23
CA PRO A 144 -1.49 -26.47 -1.61
C PRO A 144 -2.53 -26.35 -0.48
N GLU A 145 -2.65 -27.36 0.36
CA GLU A 145 -3.55 -27.31 1.51
C GLU A 145 -2.98 -26.47 2.64
N VAL A 146 -1.64 -26.51 2.85
CA VAL A 146 -0.97 -25.75 3.91
C VAL A 146 -1.05 -24.25 3.67
N VAL A 147 -0.76 -23.78 2.46
CA VAL A 147 -0.70 -22.35 2.12
C VAL A 147 -1.83 -21.86 1.20
N ASN A 148 -2.85 -22.70 0.95
CA ASN A 148 -4.00 -22.36 0.15
C ASN A 148 -3.67 -21.91 -1.29
N ILE A 149 -2.96 -22.77 -2.04
CA ILE A 149 -2.57 -22.49 -3.43
C ILE A 149 -3.69 -22.98 -4.38
N PRO A 150 -4.37 -22.08 -5.10
CA PRO A 150 -5.42 -22.48 -6.03
C PRO A 150 -4.82 -23.00 -7.35
N ILE A 151 -5.28 -24.16 -7.80
CA ILE A 151 -4.91 -24.79 -9.07
C ILE A 151 -5.98 -24.46 -10.11
N ALA A 152 -5.58 -23.92 -11.27
CA ALA A 152 -6.48 -23.59 -12.36
C ALA A 152 -6.78 -24.80 -13.25
N SER A 153 -5.76 -25.58 -13.57
CA SER A 153 -5.88 -26.75 -14.45
C SER A 153 -4.88 -27.83 -14.05
N GLY A 154 -5.21 -29.09 -14.32
CA GLY A 154 -4.38 -30.21 -13.94
C GLY A 154 -4.49 -30.57 -12.45
N ARG A 155 -3.39 -31.02 -11.85
CA ARG A 155 -3.31 -31.44 -10.44
C ARG A 155 -1.95 -31.11 -9.85
N PHE A 156 -1.87 -31.19 -8.52
CA PHE A 156 -0.57 -31.20 -7.81
C PHE A 156 0.02 -32.61 -7.83
N PHE A 157 1.31 -32.75 -7.51
CA PHE A 157 1.96 -34.05 -7.43
C PHE A 157 1.53 -34.83 -6.18
N THR A 158 1.62 -36.14 -6.27
CA THR A 158 1.26 -37.08 -5.19
C THR A 158 2.46 -37.41 -4.31
N GLU A 159 2.20 -37.99 -3.13
CA GLU A 159 3.24 -38.50 -2.25
C GLU A 159 4.14 -39.55 -2.94
N GLN A 160 3.56 -40.40 -3.79
CA GLN A 160 4.32 -41.39 -4.55
C GLN A 160 5.29 -40.73 -5.55
N GLU A 161 4.82 -39.71 -6.28
CA GLU A 161 5.67 -38.94 -7.21
C GLU A 161 6.79 -38.21 -6.47
N ARG A 162 6.52 -37.70 -5.27
CA ARG A 162 7.51 -37.10 -4.39
C ARG A 162 8.56 -38.12 -3.93
N LYS A 163 8.14 -39.24 -3.35
CA LYS A 163 9.06 -40.29 -2.85
C LYS A 163 9.88 -40.92 -3.97
N SER A 164 9.30 -41.08 -5.16
CA SER A 164 10.03 -41.59 -6.35
C SER A 164 10.87 -40.53 -7.06
N ARG A 165 10.90 -39.28 -6.55
CA ARG A 165 11.67 -38.17 -7.11
C ARG A 165 11.36 -37.93 -8.58
N THR A 166 10.10 -38.03 -8.96
CA THR A 166 9.64 -37.85 -10.34
C THR A 166 9.86 -36.39 -10.77
N SER A 167 10.31 -36.20 -12.03
CA SER A 167 10.53 -34.87 -12.60
C SER A 167 9.23 -34.27 -13.14
N VAL A 168 8.31 -33.96 -12.24
CA VAL A 168 7.04 -33.27 -12.52
C VAL A 168 7.04 -31.90 -11.89
N ALA A 169 6.24 -31.00 -12.46
CA ALA A 169 6.14 -29.63 -11.96
C ALA A 169 4.74 -29.06 -12.12
N VAL A 170 4.37 -28.19 -11.18
CA VAL A 170 3.20 -27.30 -11.26
C VAL A 170 3.72 -25.89 -11.45
N ILE A 171 3.26 -25.19 -12.49
CA ILE A 171 3.81 -23.91 -12.90
C ILE A 171 2.81 -22.76 -12.68
N GLY A 172 3.33 -21.60 -12.36
CA GLY A 172 2.54 -20.36 -12.29
C GLY A 172 2.01 -19.94 -13.65
N ALA A 173 0.86 -19.27 -13.66
CA ALA A 173 0.22 -18.79 -14.89
C ALA A 173 1.13 -17.84 -15.72
N GLY A 174 1.99 -17.06 -15.07
CA GLY A 174 2.96 -16.19 -15.75
C GLY A 174 4.06 -16.98 -16.46
N ILE A 175 4.57 -18.05 -15.82
CA ILE A 175 5.54 -18.97 -16.46
C ILE A 175 4.89 -19.67 -17.65
N ALA A 176 3.66 -20.19 -17.47
CA ALA A 176 2.93 -20.85 -18.56
C ALA A 176 2.84 -19.95 -19.80
N ARG A 177 2.42 -18.71 -19.64
CA ARG A 177 2.35 -17.71 -20.73
C ARG A 177 3.71 -17.40 -21.36
N GLN A 178 4.78 -17.29 -20.56
CA GLN A 178 6.12 -16.93 -21.08
C GLN A 178 6.74 -18.02 -21.96
N ILE A 179 6.51 -19.31 -21.64
CA ILE A 179 7.20 -20.42 -22.32
C ILE A 179 6.31 -21.21 -23.26
N PHE A 180 4.98 -21.18 -23.08
CA PHE A 180 4.02 -21.92 -23.91
C PHE A 180 3.05 -21.01 -24.67
N GLU A 181 2.99 -19.70 -24.35
CA GLU A 181 2.04 -18.72 -24.91
C GLU A 181 0.57 -19.16 -24.71
N ASP A 182 -0.15 -19.34 -25.83
CA ASP A 182 -1.55 -19.76 -25.85
C ASP A 182 -1.73 -21.29 -25.91
N ASP A 183 -0.63 -22.03 -26.00
CA ASP A 183 -0.65 -23.48 -26.01
C ASP A 183 -0.96 -24.04 -24.62
N ASP A 184 -1.80 -25.10 -24.55
CA ASP A 184 -2.02 -25.82 -23.29
C ASP A 184 -0.70 -26.38 -22.75
N PRO A 185 -0.24 -25.95 -21.56
CA PRO A 185 1.02 -26.41 -20.97
C PRO A 185 0.93 -27.82 -20.39
N LEU A 186 -0.26 -28.38 -20.13
CA LEU A 186 -0.42 -29.67 -19.47
C LEU A 186 0.22 -30.81 -20.30
N GLY A 187 1.00 -31.64 -19.63
CA GLY A 187 1.70 -32.76 -20.23
C GLY A 187 2.95 -32.40 -21.05
N LYS A 188 3.16 -31.11 -21.37
CA LYS A 188 4.38 -30.67 -22.08
C LYS A 188 5.62 -30.70 -21.22
N GLU A 189 6.77 -30.79 -21.87
CA GLU A 189 8.07 -30.85 -21.24
C GLU A 189 8.80 -29.50 -21.34
N PHE A 190 9.54 -29.18 -20.29
CA PHE A 190 10.39 -27.99 -20.22
C PHE A 190 11.65 -28.30 -19.39
N LYS A 191 12.66 -27.45 -19.47
CA LYS A 191 13.92 -27.64 -18.77
C LYS A 191 14.10 -26.60 -17.68
N ILE A 192 14.52 -27.06 -16.49
CA ILE A 192 15.01 -26.22 -15.39
C ILE A 192 16.49 -26.51 -15.23
N ASP A 193 17.36 -25.53 -15.43
CA ASP A 193 18.83 -25.68 -15.37
C ASP A 193 19.32 -26.89 -16.18
N GLY A 194 18.72 -27.11 -17.36
CA GLY A 194 19.06 -28.22 -18.27
C GLY A 194 18.39 -29.55 -17.95
N LYS A 195 17.72 -29.72 -16.81
CA LYS A 195 17.00 -30.94 -16.40
C LYS A 195 15.54 -30.91 -16.88
N LEU A 196 15.07 -32.02 -17.43
CA LEU A 196 13.75 -32.15 -18.01
C LEU A 196 12.67 -32.33 -16.93
N PHE A 197 11.58 -31.59 -17.05
CA PHE A 197 10.39 -31.68 -16.21
C PHE A 197 9.13 -31.70 -17.07
N ARG A 198 8.07 -32.39 -16.57
CA ARG A 198 6.75 -32.42 -17.21
C ARG A 198 5.77 -31.58 -16.41
N VAL A 199 5.02 -30.73 -17.09
CA VAL A 199 3.94 -29.93 -16.47
C VAL A 199 2.76 -30.84 -16.18
N ILE A 200 2.33 -30.89 -14.92
CA ILE A 200 1.15 -31.65 -14.46
C ILE A 200 0.02 -30.76 -13.93
N GLY A 201 0.30 -29.49 -13.70
CA GLY A 201 -0.70 -28.52 -13.25
C GLY A 201 -0.26 -27.11 -13.52
N VAL A 202 -1.23 -26.21 -13.57
CA VAL A 202 -1.05 -24.77 -13.70
C VAL A 202 -1.79 -24.08 -12.56
N LEU A 203 -1.14 -23.16 -11.86
CA LEU A 203 -1.76 -22.38 -10.81
C LEU A 203 -2.77 -21.41 -11.39
N SER A 204 -3.79 -21.10 -10.62
CA SER A 204 -4.72 -20.02 -10.97
C SER A 204 -3.94 -18.72 -11.10
N LYS A 205 -4.33 -17.90 -12.08
CA LYS A 205 -3.87 -16.53 -12.13
C LYS A 205 -4.24 -15.87 -10.80
N ALA A 206 -3.28 -15.26 -10.15
CA ALA A 206 -3.56 -14.52 -8.93
C ALA A 206 -4.70 -13.54 -9.20
N SER A 207 -5.79 -13.67 -8.44
CA SER A 207 -7.00 -12.87 -8.65
C SER A 207 -6.80 -11.49 -8.05
N GLY A 208 -6.10 -10.64 -8.78
CA GLY A 208 -5.87 -9.27 -8.38
C GLY A 208 -4.39 -8.94 -8.21
N GLU A 209 -4.07 -7.69 -8.36
CA GLU A 209 -2.75 -7.13 -8.13
C GLU A 209 -2.39 -7.27 -6.64
N GLY A 210 -1.46 -8.15 -6.27
CA GLY A 210 -1.04 -8.39 -4.88
C GLY A 210 -0.49 -7.15 -4.18
N VAL A 211 -0.34 -7.20 -2.86
CA VAL A 211 0.47 -6.21 -2.15
C VAL A 211 1.89 -6.34 -2.68
N ILE A 212 2.36 -5.30 -3.36
CA ILE A 212 3.69 -5.14 -3.95
C ILE A 212 4.46 -6.46 -4.11
N GLY A 213 4.19 -7.20 -5.18
CA GLY A 213 5.02 -8.34 -5.62
C GLY A 213 4.55 -9.75 -5.26
N SER A 214 3.52 -9.97 -4.44
CA SER A 214 3.08 -11.34 -4.09
C SER A 214 2.48 -12.09 -5.28
N ASP A 215 1.66 -11.44 -6.10
CA ASP A 215 1.09 -12.06 -7.32
C ASP A 215 2.19 -12.33 -8.36
N ALA A 216 3.21 -11.44 -8.42
CA ALA A 216 4.37 -11.68 -9.25
C ALA A 216 5.18 -12.90 -8.80
N ILE A 217 5.14 -13.27 -7.52
CA ILE A 217 5.79 -14.47 -6.99
C ILE A 217 5.03 -15.71 -7.45
N ASP A 218 3.72 -15.77 -7.26
CA ASP A 218 2.91 -16.91 -7.65
C ASP A 218 2.92 -17.13 -9.18
N GLU A 219 2.85 -16.05 -9.95
CA GLU A 219 2.91 -16.12 -11.42
C GLU A 219 4.24 -16.65 -11.95
N ARG A 220 5.35 -16.43 -11.24
CA ARG A 220 6.70 -16.90 -11.63
C ARG A 220 7.18 -18.15 -10.87
N SER A 221 6.35 -18.69 -9.97
CA SER A 221 6.68 -19.88 -9.17
C SER A 221 6.54 -21.16 -9.97
N VAL A 222 7.43 -22.10 -9.69
CA VAL A 222 7.43 -23.47 -10.20
C VAL A 222 7.59 -24.42 -9.03
N TYR A 223 6.56 -25.18 -8.75
CA TYR A 223 6.53 -26.14 -7.66
C TYR A 223 6.98 -27.52 -8.16
N ILE A 224 7.97 -28.09 -7.51
CA ILE A 224 8.50 -29.42 -7.78
C ILE A 224 8.54 -30.24 -6.48
N PRO A 225 8.56 -31.60 -6.54
CA PRO A 225 8.67 -32.41 -5.35
C PRO A 225 9.95 -32.10 -4.57
N PHE A 226 9.83 -32.03 -3.23
CA PHE A 226 10.93 -31.62 -2.35
C PHE A 226 12.20 -32.48 -2.53
N GLU A 227 12.03 -33.82 -2.61
CA GLU A 227 13.15 -34.74 -2.78
C GLU A 227 13.78 -34.63 -4.18
N THR A 228 12.99 -34.22 -5.18
CA THR A 228 13.52 -33.89 -6.51
C THR A 228 14.34 -32.61 -6.46
N ALA A 229 13.86 -31.59 -5.72
CA ALA A 229 14.62 -30.37 -5.49
C ALA A 229 15.92 -30.64 -4.73
N GLN A 230 15.86 -31.46 -3.67
CA GLN A 230 17.03 -31.83 -2.88
C GLN A 230 18.08 -32.58 -3.71
N LYS A 231 17.67 -33.49 -4.59
CA LYS A 231 18.56 -34.19 -5.52
C LYS A 231 19.18 -33.26 -6.55
N ASN A 232 18.39 -32.32 -7.06
CA ASN A 232 18.80 -31.46 -8.16
C ASN A 232 19.64 -30.26 -7.72
N TYR A 233 19.47 -29.79 -6.49
CA TYR A 233 20.10 -28.61 -5.89
C TYR A 233 20.69 -28.94 -4.50
N PRO A 234 21.69 -29.84 -4.41
CA PRO A 234 22.27 -30.22 -3.14
C PRO A 234 23.07 -29.09 -2.47
N GLU A 235 23.43 -28.05 -3.24
CA GLU A 235 24.08 -26.84 -2.74
C GLU A 235 23.15 -25.99 -1.87
N ILE A 236 21.84 -26.08 -2.05
CA ILE A 236 20.85 -25.35 -1.25
C ILE A 236 20.60 -26.15 0.02
N LYS A 237 21.26 -25.77 1.11
CA LYS A 237 21.11 -26.43 2.42
C LYS A 237 19.96 -25.88 3.23
N GLU A 238 19.62 -24.61 3.01
CA GLU A 238 18.55 -23.93 3.73
C GLU A 238 17.19 -24.53 3.37
N ASN A 239 16.40 -24.84 4.41
CA ASN A 239 15.00 -25.21 4.27
C ASN A 239 14.14 -24.19 5.04
N VAL A 240 12.94 -23.96 4.55
CA VAL A 240 11.88 -23.27 5.25
C VAL A 240 10.89 -24.32 5.76
N ILE A 241 10.44 -24.20 6.99
CA ILE A 241 9.40 -25.06 7.56
C ILE A 241 8.11 -24.27 7.56
N ILE A 242 7.14 -24.69 6.77
CA ILE A 242 5.82 -24.08 6.71
C ILE A 242 4.89 -24.92 7.59
N VAL A 243 4.34 -24.29 8.60
CA VAL A 243 3.46 -24.93 9.59
C VAL A 243 2.08 -24.33 9.49
N ARG A 244 1.04 -25.17 9.36
CA ARG A 244 -0.34 -24.77 9.50
C ARG A 244 -0.84 -25.11 10.89
N ALA A 245 -1.27 -24.11 11.63
CA ALA A 245 -1.89 -24.26 12.93
C ALA A 245 -3.43 -24.42 12.83
N PRO A 246 -4.08 -25.08 13.77
CA PRO A 246 -5.53 -25.01 13.91
C PRO A 246 -5.99 -23.56 14.14
N LYS A 247 -7.20 -23.23 13.70
CA LYS A 247 -7.76 -21.88 13.88
C LYS A 247 -7.76 -21.48 15.36
N GLY A 248 -7.26 -20.30 15.64
CA GLY A 248 -7.20 -19.74 16.99
C GLY A 248 -6.05 -20.26 17.87
N ARG A 249 -5.18 -21.17 17.38
CA ARG A 249 -4.05 -21.72 18.16
C ARG A 249 -2.69 -21.37 17.54
N VAL A 250 -2.62 -20.35 16.71
CA VAL A 250 -1.39 -19.94 16.00
C VAL A 250 -0.27 -19.59 16.98
N ASP A 251 -0.58 -18.84 18.05
CA ASP A 251 0.41 -18.45 19.05
C ASP A 251 0.95 -19.66 19.81
N GLU A 252 0.05 -20.53 20.28
CA GLU A 252 0.42 -21.75 20.99
C GLU A 252 1.31 -22.66 20.17
N VAL A 253 0.91 -22.93 18.91
CA VAL A 253 1.69 -23.75 17.99
C VAL A 253 3.05 -23.11 17.66
N SER A 254 3.05 -21.78 17.49
CA SER A 254 4.28 -21.04 17.24
C SER A 254 5.28 -21.15 18.38
N GLU A 255 4.82 -21.07 19.61
CA GLU A 255 5.65 -21.23 20.82
C GLU A 255 6.13 -22.66 20.99
N GLU A 256 5.27 -23.64 20.80
CA GLU A 256 5.63 -25.06 20.92
C GLU A 256 6.69 -25.46 19.88
N VAL A 257 6.49 -25.10 18.61
CA VAL A 257 7.48 -25.36 17.55
C VAL A 257 8.78 -24.60 17.82
N SER A 258 8.70 -23.36 18.29
CA SER A 258 9.89 -22.58 18.66
C SER A 258 10.68 -23.25 19.79
N ASN A 259 10.00 -23.74 20.83
CA ASN A 259 10.64 -24.42 21.95
C ASN A 259 11.28 -25.75 21.52
N LEU A 260 10.61 -26.51 20.65
CA LEU A 260 11.18 -27.71 20.04
C LEU A 260 12.45 -27.39 19.27
N LEU A 261 12.41 -26.41 18.38
CA LEU A 261 13.56 -26.00 17.57
C LEU A 261 14.69 -25.44 18.45
N ARG A 262 14.40 -24.64 19.48
CA ARG A 262 15.40 -24.16 20.46
C ARG A 262 16.13 -25.33 21.13
N THR A 263 15.37 -26.31 21.60
CA THR A 263 15.92 -27.50 22.27
C THR A 263 16.82 -28.29 21.33
N ARG A 264 16.36 -28.58 20.12
CA ARG A 264 17.12 -29.35 19.12
C ARG A 264 18.38 -28.62 18.65
N ARG A 265 18.34 -27.29 18.57
CA ARG A 265 19.45 -26.45 18.13
C ARG A 265 20.37 -26.00 19.26
N GLY A 266 20.09 -26.39 20.51
CA GLY A 266 20.86 -26.04 21.68
C GLY A 266 20.89 -24.56 21.99
N VAL A 267 19.78 -23.84 21.77
CA VAL A 267 19.67 -22.41 22.07
C VAL A 267 19.39 -22.22 23.56
N PRO A 268 20.25 -21.52 24.31
CA PRO A 268 20.02 -21.24 25.72
C PRO A 268 18.76 -20.39 25.94
N ASN A 269 18.12 -20.56 27.11
CA ASN A 269 16.87 -19.86 27.41
C ASN A 269 17.01 -18.33 27.50
N ASP A 270 18.19 -17.85 27.82
CA ASP A 270 18.56 -16.44 27.94
C ASP A 270 18.93 -15.79 26.61
N LYS A 271 19.02 -16.56 25.52
CA LYS A 271 19.37 -16.05 24.20
C LYS A 271 18.16 -16.00 23.26
N PRO A 272 18.14 -15.06 22.29
CA PRO A 272 17.13 -15.01 21.26
C PRO A 272 17.18 -16.26 20.37
N ASN A 273 16.13 -16.50 19.59
CA ASN A 273 16.09 -17.60 18.63
C ASN A 273 17.20 -17.45 17.59
N ASN A 274 17.84 -18.56 17.22
CA ASN A 274 18.80 -18.62 16.11
C ASN A 274 18.11 -19.03 14.79
N PHE A 275 16.83 -18.73 14.67
CA PHE A 275 15.98 -18.91 13.49
C PHE A 275 14.89 -17.85 13.52
N GLY A 276 14.35 -17.53 12.36
CA GLY A 276 13.22 -16.59 12.20
C GLY A 276 11.89 -17.30 12.33
N VAL A 277 10.93 -16.61 12.95
CA VAL A 277 9.53 -17.01 13.02
C VAL A 277 8.72 -15.92 12.32
N ASN A 278 8.16 -16.24 11.17
CA ASN A 278 7.48 -15.27 10.32
C ASN A 278 6.02 -15.67 10.13
N ARG A 279 5.14 -14.70 10.30
CA ARG A 279 3.70 -14.85 10.09
C ARG A 279 3.23 -13.84 9.05
N PRO A 280 2.30 -14.19 8.15
CA PRO A 280 1.74 -13.24 7.19
C PRO A 280 1.18 -11.97 7.85
N GLU A 281 0.59 -12.10 9.04
CA GLU A 281 0.04 -10.98 9.82
C GLU A 281 1.10 -9.92 10.18
N GLN A 282 2.35 -10.32 10.38
CA GLN A 282 3.45 -9.37 10.68
C GLN A 282 3.77 -8.48 9.48
N ILE A 283 3.61 -8.99 8.26
CA ILE A 283 3.79 -8.18 7.05
C ILE A 283 2.69 -7.13 6.97
N PHE A 284 1.46 -7.48 7.33
CA PHE A 284 0.34 -6.55 7.33
C PHE A 284 0.49 -5.47 8.40
N THR A 285 0.98 -5.82 9.60
CA THR A 285 1.29 -4.81 10.64
C THR A 285 2.39 -3.87 10.18
N LEU A 286 3.47 -4.36 9.61
CA LEU A 286 4.55 -3.52 9.07
C LEU A 286 4.05 -2.55 7.98
N VAL A 287 3.22 -3.03 7.05
CA VAL A 287 2.65 -2.17 6.02
C VAL A 287 1.72 -1.11 6.63
N ASN A 288 0.89 -1.48 7.60
CA ASN A 288 0.04 -0.53 8.30
C ASN A 288 0.85 0.50 9.09
N ASP A 289 1.96 0.10 9.72
CA ASP A 289 2.87 1.03 10.42
C ASP A 289 3.52 2.01 9.45
N ILE A 290 3.91 1.56 8.25
CA ILE A 290 4.41 2.43 7.18
C ILE A 290 3.31 3.41 6.73
N ILE A 291 2.08 2.93 6.50
CA ILE A 291 0.93 3.77 6.13
C ILE A 291 0.68 4.84 7.18
N ASN A 292 0.65 4.48 8.45
CA ASN A 292 0.44 5.39 9.56
C ASN A 292 1.61 6.39 9.70
N GLY A 293 2.84 5.92 9.54
CA GLY A 293 4.05 6.75 9.54
C GLY A 293 4.04 7.79 8.43
N LEU A 294 3.70 7.39 7.21
CA LEU A 294 3.54 8.31 6.08
C LEU A 294 2.43 9.35 6.34
N GLY A 295 1.30 8.92 6.91
CA GLY A 295 0.22 9.83 7.30
C GLY A 295 0.69 10.89 8.30
N THR A 296 1.50 10.50 9.27
CA THR A 296 2.06 11.39 10.31
C THR A 296 2.98 12.47 9.73
N ILE A 297 3.68 12.20 8.63
CA ILE A 297 4.57 13.17 7.96
C ILE A 297 3.78 14.06 6.98
N ILE A 298 2.88 13.46 6.21
CA ILE A 298 2.24 14.15 5.09
C ILE A 298 1.14 15.10 5.56
N VAL A 299 0.41 14.75 6.63
CA VAL A 299 -0.65 15.62 7.18
C VAL A 299 -0.09 16.99 7.62
N PRO A 300 1.01 17.12 8.37
CA PRO A 300 1.62 18.41 8.68
C PRO A 300 2.06 19.19 7.43
N ILE A 301 2.58 18.53 6.41
CA ILE A 301 3.00 19.20 5.15
C ILE A 301 1.78 19.79 4.42
N ALA A 302 0.68 19.03 4.35
CA ALA A 302 -0.57 19.51 3.76
C ALA A 302 -1.16 20.70 4.55
N LEU A 303 -1.13 20.62 5.89
CA LEU A 303 -1.55 21.71 6.76
C LEU A 303 -0.68 22.96 6.57
N ALA A 304 0.63 22.82 6.48
CA ALA A 304 1.56 23.92 6.22
C ALA A 304 1.22 24.62 4.87
N SER A 305 0.96 23.85 3.81
CA SER A 305 0.56 24.37 2.50
C SER A 305 -0.76 25.12 2.58
N LEU A 306 -1.75 24.58 3.32
CA LEU A 306 -3.04 25.24 3.56
C LEU A 306 -2.88 26.54 4.35
N LEU A 307 -2.01 26.58 5.37
CA LEU A 307 -1.73 27.78 6.15
C LEU A 307 -1.09 28.88 5.28
N VAL A 308 -0.13 28.52 4.43
CA VAL A 308 0.47 29.47 3.46
C VAL A 308 -0.60 30.02 2.52
N GLY A 309 -1.48 29.17 1.99
CA GLY A 309 -2.62 29.59 1.21
C GLY A 309 -3.56 30.50 1.98
N GLY A 310 -3.81 30.22 3.27
CA GLY A 310 -4.62 31.05 4.16
C GLY A 310 -4.05 32.46 4.38
N VAL A 311 -2.72 32.55 4.60
CA VAL A 311 -2.06 33.88 4.69
C VAL A 311 -2.23 34.68 3.40
N GLY A 312 -2.16 34.00 2.25
CA GLY A 312 -2.42 34.60 0.96
C GLY A 312 -3.86 35.12 0.85
N VAL A 313 -4.86 34.32 1.27
CA VAL A 313 -6.28 34.75 1.29
C VAL A 313 -6.46 35.94 2.23
N MET A 314 -5.87 35.94 3.41
CA MET A 314 -5.92 37.07 4.32
C MET A 314 -5.39 38.35 3.66
N ASN A 315 -4.26 38.28 2.95
CA ASN A 315 -3.66 39.42 2.25
C ASN A 315 -4.59 39.96 1.12
N ILE A 316 -5.22 39.07 0.34
CA ILE A 316 -6.19 39.48 -0.68
C ILE A 316 -7.38 40.20 -0.04
N MET A 317 -7.93 39.62 1.01
CA MET A 317 -9.08 40.18 1.70
C MET A 317 -8.78 41.55 2.32
N LEU A 318 -7.55 41.74 2.88
CA LEU A 318 -7.12 43.05 3.40
C LEU A 318 -7.07 44.14 2.30
N VAL A 319 -6.56 43.77 1.12
CA VAL A 319 -6.56 44.68 -0.03
C VAL A 319 -7.99 44.98 -0.53
N SER A 320 -8.79 43.91 -0.66
CA SER A 320 -10.21 44.07 -1.07
C SER A 320 -11.00 44.96 -0.12
N VAL A 321 -10.79 44.84 1.20
CA VAL A 321 -11.42 45.72 2.20
C VAL A 321 -11.01 47.18 1.98
N LYS A 322 -9.72 47.46 1.69
CA LYS A 322 -9.25 48.83 1.41
C LYS A 322 -9.87 49.40 0.13
N GLU A 323 -9.88 48.64 -0.95
CA GLU A 323 -10.43 49.06 -2.25
C GLU A 323 -11.94 49.31 -2.19
N ARG A 324 -12.67 48.59 -1.34
CA ARG A 324 -14.12 48.66 -1.17
C ARG A 324 -14.54 49.46 0.08
N ALA A 325 -13.64 50.23 0.69
CA ALA A 325 -13.90 50.97 1.93
C ALA A 325 -15.08 51.95 1.79
N ALA A 326 -15.16 52.68 0.68
CA ALA A 326 -16.30 53.62 0.41
C ALA A 326 -17.64 52.86 0.29
N GLU A 327 -17.69 51.73 -0.38
CA GLU A 327 -18.89 50.88 -0.50
C GLU A 327 -19.33 50.35 0.87
N ILE A 328 -18.39 49.89 1.71
CA ILE A 328 -18.66 49.45 3.10
C ILE A 328 -19.21 50.62 3.93
N GLY A 329 -18.61 51.82 3.78
CA GLY A 329 -19.07 53.05 4.44
C GLY A 329 -20.51 53.42 4.10
N ILE A 330 -20.87 53.36 2.81
CA ILE A 330 -22.23 53.60 2.32
C ILE A 330 -23.21 52.59 2.92
N ARG A 331 -22.88 51.28 2.88
CA ARG A 331 -23.74 50.22 3.46
C ARG A 331 -23.97 50.44 4.95
N ARG A 332 -22.93 50.83 5.70
CA ARG A 332 -23.04 51.13 7.12
C ARG A 332 -23.86 52.40 7.39
N ALA A 333 -23.71 53.44 6.58
CA ALA A 333 -24.52 54.67 6.67
C ALA A 333 -26.01 54.41 6.40
N LEU A 334 -26.31 53.44 5.53
CA LEU A 334 -27.69 52.97 5.24
C LEU A 334 -28.23 51.98 6.31
N GLY A 335 -27.52 51.75 7.40
CA GLY A 335 -27.99 50.94 8.55
C GLY A 335 -27.50 49.50 8.61
N ALA A 336 -26.55 49.06 7.79
CA ALA A 336 -25.98 47.73 7.91
C ALA A 336 -25.25 47.56 9.25
N THR A 337 -25.54 46.48 9.98
CA THR A 337 -24.89 46.17 11.26
C THR A 337 -23.46 45.66 11.06
N GLN A 338 -22.62 45.82 12.10
CA GLN A 338 -21.26 45.27 12.07
C GLN A 338 -21.24 43.76 11.81
N LYS A 339 -22.22 43.04 12.39
CA LYS A 339 -22.36 41.59 12.21
C LYS A 339 -22.66 41.23 10.74
N THR A 340 -23.46 42.03 10.06
CA THR A 340 -23.80 41.80 8.64
C THR A 340 -22.57 41.91 7.77
N ILE A 341 -21.75 42.95 7.96
CA ILE A 341 -20.50 43.15 7.22
C ILE A 341 -19.48 42.00 7.56
N LEU A 342 -19.33 41.67 8.84
CA LEU A 342 -18.44 40.58 9.27
C LEU A 342 -18.80 39.26 8.57
N ILE A 343 -20.08 38.85 8.64
CA ILE A 343 -20.53 37.58 8.02
C ILE A 343 -20.35 37.61 6.51
N GLN A 344 -20.61 38.75 5.85
CA GLN A 344 -20.44 38.89 4.42
C GLN A 344 -18.97 38.60 4.00
N PHE A 345 -17.97 39.23 4.65
CA PHE A 345 -16.56 39.03 4.33
C PHE A 345 -16.04 37.65 4.73
N LEU A 346 -16.59 37.08 5.82
CA LEU A 346 -16.28 35.69 6.18
C LEU A 346 -16.78 34.69 5.13
N LEU A 347 -18.01 34.85 4.67
CA LEU A 347 -18.56 34.02 3.59
C LEU A 347 -17.78 34.19 2.29
N GLU A 348 -17.31 35.40 1.96
CA GLU A 348 -16.47 35.66 0.80
C GLU A 348 -15.13 34.90 0.89
N ALA A 349 -14.46 34.95 2.05
CA ALA A 349 -13.22 34.20 2.30
C ALA A 349 -13.43 32.68 2.24
N MET A 350 -14.48 32.16 2.89
CA MET A 350 -14.85 30.75 2.88
C MET A 350 -15.20 30.25 1.47
N THR A 351 -15.88 31.06 0.67
CA THR A 351 -16.23 30.74 -0.72
C THR A 351 -14.95 30.67 -1.57
N LEU A 352 -14.05 31.62 -1.41
CA LEU A 352 -12.77 31.67 -2.11
C LEU A 352 -11.92 30.42 -1.82
N THR A 353 -11.72 30.08 -0.55
CA THR A 353 -10.97 28.89 -0.17
C THR A 353 -11.71 27.59 -0.49
N GLY A 354 -13.04 27.56 -0.35
CA GLY A 354 -13.86 26.41 -0.71
C GLY A 354 -13.78 26.08 -2.21
N THR A 355 -13.74 27.09 -3.09
CA THR A 355 -13.50 26.87 -4.53
C THR A 355 -12.11 26.32 -4.79
N GLY A 356 -11.08 26.88 -4.13
CA GLY A 356 -9.73 26.33 -4.17
C GLY A 356 -9.68 24.86 -3.68
N GLY A 357 -10.42 24.55 -2.62
CA GLY A 357 -10.56 23.21 -2.07
C GLY A 357 -11.19 22.21 -3.05
N ILE A 358 -12.29 22.61 -3.72
CA ILE A 358 -12.95 21.76 -4.73
C ILE A 358 -11.99 21.47 -5.91
N ILE A 359 -11.34 22.52 -6.43
CA ILE A 359 -10.36 22.37 -7.50
C ILE A 359 -9.18 21.48 -7.06
N GLY A 360 -8.66 21.70 -5.84
CA GLY A 360 -7.57 20.93 -5.30
C GLY A 360 -7.92 19.45 -5.11
N ILE A 361 -9.09 19.15 -4.52
CA ILE A 361 -9.56 17.77 -4.41
C ILE A 361 -9.72 17.16 -5.80
N GLY A 362 -10.34 17.86 -6.75
CA GLY A 362 -10.50 17.39 -8.13
C GLY A 362 -9.15 17.07 -8.79
N THR A 363 -8.14 17.93 -8.61
CA THR A 363 -6.77 17.68 -9.11
C THR A 363 -6.10 16.53 -8.38
N GLY A 364 -6.25 16.40 -7.06
CA GLY A 364 -5.73 15.28 -6.28
C GLY A 364 -6.31 13.93 -6.72
N LEU A 365 -7.63 13.88 -6.96
CA LEU A 365 -8.30 12.68 -7.47
C LEU A 365 -7.90 12.33 -8.90
N LEU A 366 -7.73 13.33 -9.76
CA LEU A 366 -7.22 13.14 -11.12
C LEU A 366 -5.81 12.56 -11.09
N LEU A 367 -4.93 13.09 -10.25
CA LEU A 367 -3.58 12.55 -10.07
C LEU A 367 -3.61 11.12 -9.51
N ALA A 368 -4.45 10.81 -8.54
CA ALA A 368 -4.63 9.46 -8.02
C ALA A 368 -5.10 8.49 -9.11
N PHE A 369 -6.02 8.93 -9.97
CA PHE A 369 -6.49 8.15 -11.12
C PHE A 369 -5.37 7.90 -12.15
N LEU A 370 -4.54 8.90 -12.43
CA LEU A 370 -3.38 8.76 -13.32
C LEU A 370 -2.34 7.79 -12.73
N VAL A 371 -2.05 7.88 -11.43
CA VAL A 371 -1.16 6.92 -10.74
C VAL A 371 -1.70 5.50 -10.87
N ARG A 372 -3.01 5.31 -10.71
CA ARG A 372 -3.64 3.99 -10.88
C ARG A 372 -3.45 3.41 -12.29
N ILE A 373 -3.56 4.24 -13.34
CA ILE A 373 -3.43 3.77 -14.73
C ILE A 373 -1.97 3.55 -15.13
N ILE A 374 -1.08 4.49 -14.80
CA ILE A 374 0.31 4.48 -15.28
C ILE A 374 1.17 3.50 -14.48
N VAL A 375 0.99 3.47 -13.16
CA VAL A 375 1.83 2.70 -12.24
C VAL A 375 1.14 1.40 -11.81
N SER A 376 -0.14 1.19 -12.21
CA SER A 376 -0.99 0.09 -11.72
C SER A 376 -1.04 -0.01 -10.19
N PHE A 377 -0.92 1.16 -9.52
CA PHE A 377 -0.92 1.23 -8.06
C PHE A 377 -2.35 1.35 -7.53
N PRO A 378 -2.75 0.60 -6.51
CA PRO A 378 -4.10 0.66 -5.95
C PRO A 378 -4.36 2.04 -5.33
N ALA A 379 -5.23 2.83 -5.95
CA ALA A 379 -5.69 4.11 -5.43
C ALA A 379 -7.21 4.07 -5.35
N ALA A 380 -7.74 4.20 -4.15
CA ALA A 380 -9.17 4.24 -3.88
C ALA A 380 -9.53 5.61 -3.31
N VAL A 381 -10.58 6.22 -3.83
CA VAL A 381 -11.03 7.54 -3.37
C VAL A 381 -11.81 7.40 -2.06
N PRO A 382 -11.24 7.78 -0.91
CA PRO A 382 -11.97 7.70 0.33
C PRO A 382 -12.83 8.94 0.54
N VAL A 383 -14.11 8.75 0.88
CA VAL A 383 -15.05 9.84 1.18
C VAL A 383 -14.51 10.73 2.30
N TRP A 384 -13.85 10.17 3.29
CA TRP A 384 -13.27 10.93 4.41
C TRP A 384 -12.23 11.96 3.95
N ALA A 385 -11.38 11.65 2.95
CA ALA A 385 -10.36 12.58 2.46
C ALA A 385 -10.99 13.74 1.69
N VAL A 386 -12.06 13.48 0.95
CA VAL A 386 -12.84 14.52 0.26
C VAL A 386 -13.48 15.45 1.28
N VAL A 387 -14.16 14.91 2.29
CA VAL A 387 -14.85 15.69 3.33
C VAL A 387 -13.86 16.47 4.20
N SER A 388 -12.77 15.82 4.63
CA SER A 388 -11.76 16.49 5.46
C SER A 388 -10.97 17.54 4.69
N GLY A 389 -10.59 17.28 3.44
CA GLY A 389 -9.90 18.23 2.57
C GLY A 389 -10.75 19.48 2.29
N PHE A 390 -12.02 19.29 1.94
CA PHE A 390 -12.97 20.40 1.77
C PHE A 390 -13.21 21.14 3.09
N GLY A 391 -13.48 20.44 4.17
CA GLY A 391 -13.67 21.01 5.49
C GLY A 391 -12.47 21.83 5.95
N ALA A 392 -11.26 21.32 5.77
CA ALA A 392 -10.03 22.04 6.09
C ALA A 392 -9.88 23.32 5.25
N SER A 393 -10.18 23.29 3.96
CA SER A 393 -10.12 24.48 3.11
C SER A 393 -11.10 25.58 3.57
N VAL A 394 -12.33 25.20 3.92
CA VAL A 394 -13.34 26.14 4.43
C VAL A 394 -12.92 26.69 5.81
N LEU A 395 -12.39 25.86 6.70
CA LEU A 395 -11.90 26.30 8.01
C LEU A 395 -10.74 27.29 7.87
N ILE A 396 -9.79 27.03 6.98
CA ILE A 396 -8.70 27.97 6.70
C ILE A 396 -9.26 29.31 6.18
N GLY A 397 -10.27 29.28 5.31
CA GLY A 397 -10.96 30.49 4.86
C GLY A 397 -11.61 31.28 5.99
N LEU A 398 -12.25 30.57 6.93
CA LEU A 398 -12.82 31.17 8.12
C LEU A 398 -11.77 31.86 8.99
N PHE A 399 -10.67 31.17 9.32
CA PHE A 399 -9.60 31.73 10.17
C PHE A 399 -8.84 32.86 9.45
N ALA A 400 -8.47 32.68 8.19
CA ALA A 400 -7.75 33.68 7.41
C ALA A 400 -8.62 34.93 7.12
N GLY A 401 -9.92 34.72 6.92
CA GLY A 401 -10.91 35.79 6.71
C GLY A 401 -11.28 36.55 7.98
N MET A 402 -11.07 35.99 9.16
CA MET A 402 -11.53 36.57 10.43
C MET A 402 -10.97 37.99 10.66
N TYR A 403 -9.65 38.16 10.56
CA TYR A 403 -8.99 39.43 10.79
C TYR A 403 -9.45 40.53 9.78
N PRO A 404 -9.41 40.32 8.45
CA PRO A 404 -9.88 41.31 7.49
C PRO A 404 -11.40 41.62 7.64
N ALA A 405 -12.22 40.61 7.88
CA ALA A 405 -13.66 40.80 8.09
C ALA A 405 -13.96 41.62 9.34
N PHE A 406 -13.24 41.39 10.43
CA PHE A 406 -13.35 42.18 11.65
C PHE A 406 -12.93 43.64 11.41
N ARG A 407 -11.85 43.88 10.68
CA ARG A 407 -11.40 45.21 10.31
C ARG A 407 -12.43 45.94 9.43
N ALA A 408 -12.97 45.23 8.44
CA ALA A 408 -14.05 45.80 7.58
C ALA A 408 -15.30 46.17 8.38
N SER A 409 -15.70 45.36 9.36
CA SER A 409 -16.91 45.60 10.16
C SER A 409 -16.81 46.82 11.09
N ARG A 410 -15.60 47.27 11.41
CA ARG A 410 -15.29 48.38 12.31
C ARG A 410 -14.92 49.68 11.58
N LEU A 411 -14.95 49.72 10.24
CA LEU A 411 -14.67 50.95 9.48
C LEU A 411 -15.68 52.04 9.85
N ASP A 412 -15.17 53.25 10.13
CA ASP A 412 -16.03 54.41 10.34
C ASP A 412 -16.64 54.85 9.00
N PRO A 413 -18.01 54.98 8.90
CA PRO A 413 -18.65 55.42 7.68
C PRO A 413 -18.14 56.76 7.17
N ILE A 414 -17.82 57.71 8.07
CA ILE A 414 -17.39 59.06 7.71
C ILE A 414 -15.99 59.03 7.11
N GLU A 415 -15.06 58.32 7.78
CA GLU A 415 -13.67 58.16 7.28
C GLU A 415 -13.65 57.35 5.97
N ALA A 416 -14.47 56.30 5.86
CA ALA A 416 -14.53 55.47 4.66
C ALA A 416 -15.03 56.22 3.41
N MET A 417 -15.92 57.21 3.57
CA MET A 417 -16.44 58.03 2.47
C MET A 417 -15.52 59.21 2.13
N ARG A 418 -14.66 59.64 3.06
CA ARG A 418 -13.80 60.83 2.89
C ARG A 418 -12.61 60.56 1.97
N GLY A 419 -12.29 59.32 1.70
CA GLY A 419 -11.26 58.87 0.77
C GLY A 419 -9.88 59.59 0.98
N ASN A 420 -8.92 58.89 1.57
CA ASN A 420 -7.51 59.29 1.39
C ASN A 420 -6.96 58.62 0.15
#